data_c090a3dccd44179d716440e1c9e0dc1a
#
_entry.id   c090a3dccd44179d716440e1c9e0dc1a
#
_cell.length_a   1.000
_cell.length_b   1.000
_cell.length_c   1.000
_cell.angle_alpha   90.00
_cell.angle_beta   90.00
_cell.angle_gamma   90.00
#
_symmetry.space_group_name_H-M   'P 1'
#
loop_
_entity.id
_entity.type
_entity.pdbx_description
1 polymer ?
#
loop_
_entity_poly.entity_id
_entity_poly.type
_entity_poly.pdbx_seq_one_letter_code
_entity_poly.pdbx_strand_id
1 'polypeptide(L)'
;GSFSGSYVTGNSLNSSTVSCTTPAVSATHGTCSGGGAPINVLLDNTGQGATNYFKVQYSTDNSSWTDGIGGSHVAVGSDSTSTVSLSGSSFTNDTTIYIRYQTSASTDFSSASTTTLSSIEMDCPVLNASATVAAGSCSSGSAAIPVTLINTNSTAAGTFTVRYSTDGGSNYTTLTTATVAAGQTDTSSLSVPAQTHTTQVIIKYSVANASEGLSQSEATLSTITIDCEVISLS
;
A
#
# COMPACT_ATOMS: atom_id res chain seq x y z
N GLY A 1 -31.84 -38.71 72.31
CA GLY A 1 -30.50 -38.51 71.79
C GLY A 1 -30.44 -37.19 71.09
N SER A 2 -29.79 -36.14 71.67
CA SER A 2 -29.52 -34.85 71.04
C SER A 2 -28.28 -34.96 70.16
N PHE A 3 -28.40 -34.63 68.86
CA PHE A 3 -27.30 -34.47 67.97
C PHE A 3 -26.77 -33.02 68.13
N SER A 4 -25.60 -32.88 68.73
CA SER A 4 -24.82 -31.65 68.67
C SER A 4 -23.89 -31.69 67.44
N GLY A 5 -24.31 -31.11 66.35
CA GLY A 5 -23.50 -30.93 65.17
C GLY A 5 -22.90 -29.53 65.18
N SER A 6 -21.56 -29.40 65.30
CA SER A 6 -20.87 -28.16 65.06
C SER A 6 -20.94 -27.87 63.59
N TYR A 7 -21.61 -26.78 63.18
CA TYR A 7 -21.52 -26.23 61.88
C TYR A 7 -20.16 -25.48 61.80
N VAL A 8 -19.28 -25.95 60.93
CA VAL A 8 -18.14 -25.13 60.51
C VAL A 8 -18.67 -24.02 59.64
N THR A 9 -18.85 -22.86 60.23
CA THR A 9 -19.19 -21.64 59.50
C THR A 9 -17.96 -21.16 58.72
N GLY A 10 -18.11 -21.10 57.44
CA GLY A 10 -17.43 -20.11 56.62
C GLY A 10 -16.07 -20.49 56.06
N ASN A 11 -16.07 -21.22 55.01
CA ASN A 11 -15.24 -20.79 53.91
C ASN A 11 -16.12 -19.96 52.96
N SER A 12 -15.88 -18.67 52.92
CA SER A 12 -16.39 -17.85 51.84
C SER A 12 -15.85 -18.46 50.55
N LEU A 13 -16.74 -19.12 49.83
CA LEU A 13 -16.45 -19.45 48.44
C LEU A 13 -16.24 -18.08 47.75
N ASN A 14 -14.99 -17.71 47.54
CA ASN A 14 -14.68 -16.65 46.59
C ASN A 14 -15.32 -17.11 45.28
N SER A 15 -16.42 -16.48 44.92
CA SER A 15 -16.96 -16.56 43.58
C SER A 15 -15.96 -15.93 42.65
N SER A 16 -14.97 -16.71 42.20
CA SER A 16 -14.23 -16.36 41.04
C SER A 16 -15.20 -16.48 39.86
N THR A 17 -15.61 -15.36 39.32
CA THR A 17 -16.28 -15.35 38.04
C THR A 17 -15.28 -15.94 37.04
N VAL A 18 -15.48 -17.18 36.64
CA VAL A 18 -14.78 -17.76 35.51
C VAL A 18 -15.32 -17.02 34.29
N SER A 19 -14.58 -16.03 33.84
CA SER A 19 -14.84 -15.40 32.54
C SER A 19 -14.43 -16.44 31.49
N CYS A 20 -15.41 -17.13 30.92
CA CYS A 20 -15.16 -17.95 29.74
C CYS A 20 -14.95 -16.99 28.53
N THR A 21 -13.72 -16.55 28.33
CA THR A 21 -13.35 -15.92 27.07
C THR A 21 -13.45 -16.98 25.97
N THR A 22 -13.87 -16.59 24.78
CA THR A 22 -13.82 -17.47 23.60
C THR A 22 -12.60 -17.10 22.75
N PRO A 23 -11.97 -18.07 22.08
CA PRO A 23 -10.92 -17.77 21.13
C PRO A 23 -11.40 -16.72 20.11
N ALA A 24 -10.57 -15.73 19.83
CA ALA A 24 -10.93 -14.60 18.98
C ALA A 24 -9.91 -14.37 17.86
N VAL A 25 -10.34 -13.68 16.81
CA VAL A 25 -9.46 -13.24 15.71
C VAL A 25 -9.72 -11.77 15.46
N SER A 26 -8.65 -11.04 15.26
CA SER A 26 -8.70 -9.67 14.74
C SER A 26 -7.72 -9.52 13.59
N ALA A 27 -7.94 -8.53 12.73
CA ALA A 27 -7.09 -8.30 11.59
C ALA A 27 -6.90 -6.79 11.36
N THR A 28 -5.69 -6.42 10.92
CA THR A 28 -5.32 -5.04 10.58
C THR A 28 -4.42 -5.05 9.36
N HIS A 29 -4.46 -3.99 8.55
CA HIS A 29 -3.44 -3.83 7.50
C HIS A 29 -2.08 -3.50 8.14
N GLY A 30 -1.00 -3.97 7.52
CA GLY A 30 0.37 -3.64 7.89
C GLY A 30 0.82 -2.33 7.28
N THR A 31 2.13 -2.07 7.31
CA THR A 31 2.72 -0.87 6.70
C THR A 31 2.61 -0.92 5.19
N CYS A 32 2.13 0.15 4.58
CA CYS A 32 2.08 0.30 3.13
C CYS A 32 3.49 0.38 2.53
N SER A 33 3.69 -0.28 1.40
CA SER A 33 4.90 -0.18 0.59
C SER A 33 4.56 -0.51 -0.87
N GLY A 34 5.00 0.31 -1.81
CA GLY A 34 4.73 0.10 -3.24
C GLY A 34 3.26 0.14 -3.63
N GLY A 35 2.42 0.89 -2.89
CA GLY A 35 0.98 1.02 -3.15
C GLY A 35 0.12 -0.12 -2.60
N GLY A 36 0.64 -0.93 -1.69
CA GLY A 36 -0.10 -2.00 -1.03
C GLY A 36 0.46 -2.33 0.35
N ALA A 37 -0.25 -3.16 1.12
CA ALA A 37 0.18 -3.64 2.43
C ALA A 37 -0.25 -5.08 2.69
N PRO A 38 0.47 -5.83 3.54
CA PRO A 38 0.01 -7.11 4.04
C PRO A 38 -1.15 -6.93 5.02
N ILE A 39 -1.97 -7.94 5.21
CA ILE A 39 -2.92 -8.03 6.31
C ILE A 39 -2.32 -8.91 7.40
N ASN A 40 -2.23 -8.37 8.62
CA ASN A 40 -1.82 -9.09 9.81
C ASN A 40 -3.05 -9.55 10.58
N VAL A 41 -3.07 -10.83 10.92
CA VAL A 41 -4.16 -11.46 11.66
C VAL A 41 -3.63 -11.89 13.02
N LEU A 42 -4.24 -11.38 14.08
CA LEU A 42 -3.99 -11.80 15.46
C LEU A 42 -4.96 -12.91 15.82
N LEU A 43 -4.42 -14.07 16.18
CA LEU A 43 -5.11 -15.22 16.69
C LEU A 43 -4.97 -15.19 18.22
N ASP A 44 -6.07 -15.00 18.91
CA ASP A 44 -6.10 -14.79 20.36
C ASP A 44 -6.75 -15.99 21.06
N ASN A 45 -5.93 -16.71 21.85
CA ASN A 45 -6.33 -17.83 22.68
C ASN A 45 -6.15 -17.54 24.18
N THR A 46 -6.08 -16.26 24.56
CA THR A 46 -5.93 -15.86 25.97
C THR A 46 -7.14 -16.26 26.80
N GLY A 47 -6.90 -16.69 28.04
CA GLY A 47 -7.94 -17.19 28.94
C GLY A 47 -8.44 -18.58 28.58
N GLN A 48 -7.88 -19.27 27.60
CA GLN A 48 -8.18 -20.65 27.26
C GLN A 48 -7.23 -21.63 27.94
N GLY A 49 -7.76 -22.62 28.65
CA GLY A 49 -6.96 -23.64 29.35
C GLY A 49 -6.29 -24.67 28.42
N ALA A 50 -6.55 -24.62 27.12
CA ALA A 50 -6.08 -25.60 26.15
C ALA A 50 -5.68 -24.94 24.83
N THR A 51 -4.90 -25.65 24.02
CA THR A 51 -4.60 -25.27 22.63
C THR A 51 -5.89 -25.26 21.80
N ASN A 52 -6.08 -24.19 21.02
CA ASN A 52 -7.11 -24.10 19.99
C ASN A 52 -6.47 -23.97 18.59
N TYR A 53 -7.18 -24.45 17.60
CA TYR A 53 -6.82 -24.38 16.19
C TYR A 53 -7.66 -23.32 15.51
N PHE A 54 -7.02 -22.52 14.67
CA PHE A 54 -7.63 -21.42 13.95
C PHE A 54 -7.52 -21.67 12.45
N LYS A 55 -8.64 -21.61 11.75
CA LYS A 55 -8.69 -21.57 10.29
C LYS A 55 -9.15 -20.18 9.88
N VAL A 56 -8.37 -19.50 9.04
CA VAL A 56 -8.67 -18.15 8.55
C VAL A 56 -8.74 -18.19 7.04
N GLN A 57 -9.76 -17.56 6.49
CA GLN A 57 -9.96 -17.40 5.05
C GLN A 57 -10.20 -15.93 4.72
N TYR A 58 -9.78 -15.51 3.54
CA TYR A 58 -10.04 -14.18 3.02
C TYR A 58 -10.66 -14.21 1.64
N SER A 59 -11.27 -13.10 1.27
CA SER A 59 -11.89 -12.89 -0.04
C SER A 59 -11.77 -11.42 -0.43
N THR A 60 -11.66 -11.13 -1.72
CA THR A 60 -11.72 -9.78 -2.28
C THR A 60 -13.07 -9.47 -2.93
N ASP A 61 -13.94 -10.47 -3.08
CA ASP A 61 -15.25 -10.37 -3.71
C ASP A 61 -16.41 -10.80 -2.79
N ASN A 62 -16.10 -11.17 -1.53
CA ASN A 62 -17.02 -11.69 -0.55
C ASN A 62 -17.79 -12.96 -0.99
N SER A 63 -17.31 -13.66 -1.98
CA SER A 63 -17.92 -14.87 -2.55
C SER A 63 -16.95 -16.04 -2.69
N SER A 64 -15.77 -15.78 -3.22
CA SER A 64 -14.69 -16.75 -3.43
C SER A 64 -13.69 -16.66 -2.29
N TRP A 65 -13.53 -17.74 -1.51
CA TRP A 65 -12.71 -17.73 -0.29
C TRP A 65 -11.42 -18.51 -0.45
N THR A 66 -10.33 -17.89 -0.07
CA THR A 66 -8.97 -18.46 -0.10
C THR A 66 -8.46 -18.70 1.31
N ASP A 67 -7.76 -19.81 1.54
CA ASP A 67 -7.13 -20.08 2.83
C ASP A 67 -6.03 -19.04 3.09
N GLY A 68 -6.15 -18.33 4.23
CA GLY A 68 -5.39 -17.10 4.50
C GLY A 68 -4.08 -17.29 5.27
N ILE A 69 -3.82 -18.45 5.82
CA ILE A 69 -2.68 -18.69 6.74
C ILE A 69 -1.93 -19.96 6.37
N GLY A 70 -1.09 -19.92 5.32
CA GLY A 70 -0.04 -20.89 4.97
C GLY A 70 -0.28 -22.38 5.26
N GLY A 71 -1.54 -22.85 5.34
CA GLY A 71 -1.94 -24.20 5.68
C GLY A 71 -3.42 -24.25 6.03
N SER A 72 -3.93 -25.45 6.37
CA SER A 72 -5.34 -25.62 6.69
C SER A 72 -5.74 -24.99 8.04
N HIS A 73 -4.82 -24.78 8.96
CA HIS A 73 -5.04 -24.18 10.28
C HIS A 73 -3.71 -23.82 10.98
N VAL A 74 -3.80 -22.99 12.04
CA VAL A 74 -2.70 -22.67 12.96
C VAL A 74 -3.13 -23.08 14.38
N ALA A 75 -2.26 -23.79 15.11
CA ALA A 75 -2.46 -24.10 16.52
C ALA A 75 -1.92 -22.94 17.38
N VAL A 76 -2.71 -22.46 18.32
CA VAL A 76 -2.31 -21.46 19.32
C VAL A 76 -2.45 -22.09 20.71
N GLY A 77 -1.34 -22.12 21.46
CA GLY A 77 -1.28 -22.73 22.79
C GLY A 77 -2.26 -22.10 23.79
N SER A 78 -2.43 -22.78 24.94
CA SER A 78 -3.25 -22.25 26.02
C SER A 78 -2.73 -20.89 26.48
N ASP A 79 -3.62 -19.96 26.75
CA ASP A 79 -3.33 -18.61 27.24
C ASP A 79 -2.28 -17.84 26.42
N SER A 80 -2.33 -17.99 25.10
CA SER A 80 -1.34 -17.45 24.17
C SER A 80 -2.00 -16.72 23.00
N THR A 81 -1.20 -15.92 22.28
CA THR A 81 -1.56 -15.29 21.02
C THR A 81 -0.56 -15.65 19.92
N SER A 82 -0.98 -15.54 18.67
CA SER A 82 -0.11 -15.67 17.50
C SER A 82 -0.51 -14.66 16.44
N THR A 83 0.48 -13.99 15.86
CA THR A 83 0.24 -13.10 14.72
C THR A 83 0.74 -13.77 13.46
N VAL A 84 -0.12 -13.84 12.45
CA VAL A 84 0.19 -14.37 11.13
C VAL A 84 -0.18 -13.35 10.06
N SER A 85 0.56 -13.32 8.96
CA SER A 85 0.15 -12.53 7.80
C SER A 85 -0.70 -13.40 6.87
N LEU A 86 -1.74 -12.82 6.27
CA LEU A 86 -2.49 -13.53 5.22
C LEU A 86 -1.53 -13.97 4.12
N SER A 87 -1.60 -15.23 3.75
CA SER A 87 -0.66 -15.86 2.84
C SER A 87 -0.68 -15.20 1.46
N GLY A 88 0.49 -14.77 1.05
CA GLY A 88 0.89 -14.56 -0.33
C GLY A 88 0.84 -13.16 -0.86
N SER A 89 0.47 -12.09 -0.14
CA SER A 89 0.37 -10.83 -0.87
C SER A 89 0.28 -9.58 0.00
N SER A 90 0.97 -8.56 -0.46
CA SER A 90 0.58 -7.18 -0.32
C SER A 90 -0.71 -6.97 -1.12
N PHE A 91 -1.76 -6.52 -0.47
CA PHE A 91 -3.02 -6.13 -1.13
C PHE A 91 -2.90 -4.68 -1.59
N THR A 92 -3.32 -4.41 -2.82
CA THR A 92 -3.20 -3.09 -3.42
C THR A 92 -4.22 -2.10 -2.85
N ASN A 93 -3.93 -0.81 -2.97
CA ASN A 93 -4.86 0.27 -2.63
C ASN A 93 -6.26 0.06 -3.26
N ASP A 94 -7.29 0.57 -2.60
CA ASP A 94 -8.71 0.44 -2.97
C ASP A 94 -9.25 -1.00 -3.02
N THR A 95 -8.51 -1.98 -2.47
CA THR A 95 -9.00 -3.35 -2.35
C THR A 95 -9.71 -3.53 -1.02
N THR A 96 -10.95 -4.01 -1.04
CA THR A 96 -11.68 -4.43 0.18
C THR A 96 -11.38 -5.89 0.46
N ILE A 97 -10.90 -6.19 1.67
CA ILE A 97 -10.59 -7.54 2.12
C ILE A 97 -11.63 -7.99 3.13
N TYR A 98 -12.31 -9.07 2.83
CA TYR A 98 -13.24 -9.77 3.71
C TYR A 98 -12.49 -10.91 4.39
N ILE A 99 -12.69 -11.09 5.70
CA ILE A 99 -12.01 -12.12 6.47
C ILE A 99 -13.06 -12.90 7.27
N ARG A 100 -12.95 -14.23 7.26
CA ARG A 100 -13.72 -15.11 8.12
C ARG A 100 -12.80 -16.13 8.78
N TYR A 101 -13.24 -16.64 9.92
CA TYR A 101 -12.46 -17.63 10.65
C TYR A 101 -13.35 -18.68 11.31
N GLN A 102 -12.72 -19.78 11.66
CA GLN A 102 -13.26 -20.84 12.48
C GLN A 102 -12.27 -21.17 13.59
N THR A 103 -12.76 -21.55 14.77
CA THR A 103 -11.94 -22.06 15.87
C THR A 103 -12.42 -23.43 16.29
N SER A 104 -11.48 -24.31 16.66
CA SER A 104 -11.79 -25.66 17.11
C SER A 104 -10.77 -26.11 18.15
N ALA A 105 -11.19 -26.96 19.09
CA ALA A 105 -10.30 -27.64 20.04
C ALA A 105 -9.49 -28.78 19.39
N SER A 106 -9.73 -29.10 18.11
CA SER A 106 -9.06 -30.13 17.35
C SER A 106 -8.80 -29.66 15.91
N THR A 107 -8.06 -30.41 15.14
CA THR A 107 -7.81 -30.14 13.70
C THR A 107 -9.04 -30.39 12.82
N ASP A 108 -10.13 -30.92 13.40
CA ASP A 108 -11.42 -31.09 12.73
C ASP A 108 -12.30 -29.86 12.94
N PHE A 109 -12.67 -29.20 11.84
CA PHE A 109 -13.54 -28.02 11.79
C PHE A 109 -14.97 -28.34 11.31
N SER A 110 -15.34 -29.61 11.18
CA SER A 110 -16.64 -30.02 10.61
C SER A 110 -17.83 -29.46 11.35
N SER A 111 -17.72 -29.27 12.68
CA SER A 111 -18.75 -28.69 13.54
C SER A 111 -18.46 -27.24 13.98
N ALA A 112 -17.35 -26.63 13.50
CA ALA A 112 -16.98 -25.27 13.91
C ALA A 112 -17.85 -24.24 13.20
N SER A 113 -18.35 -23.26 13.95
CA SER A 113 -19.07 -22.11 13.38
C SER A 113 -18.10 -21.18 12.69
N THR A 114 -18.53 -20.61 11.55
CA THR A 114 -17.78 -19.58 10.86
C THR A 114 -18.18 -18.21 11.38
N THR A 115 -17.18 -17.40 11.76
CA THR A 115 -17.35 -16.00 12.16
C THR A 115 -16.72 -15.10 11.10
N THR A 116 -17.43 -14.06 10.69
CA THR A 116 -16.93 -13.06 9.74
C THR A 116 -16.50 -11.82 10.53
N LEU A 117 -15.31 -11.28 10.21
CA LEU A 117 -14.83 -9.98 10.71
C LEU A 117 -15.40 -8.84 9.88
N SER A 118 -15.28 -7.61 10.39
CA SER A 118 -15.47 -6.42 9.57
C SER A 118 -14.47 -6.43 8.40
N SER A 119 -14.90 -5.96 7.24
CA SER A 119 -13.99 -5.79 6.09
C SER A 119 -12.89 -4.76 6.39
N ILE A 120 -11.75 -4.95 5.76
CA ILE A 120 -10.63 -4.01 5.79
C ILE A 120 -10.51 -3.40 4.41
N GLU A 121 -10.57 -2.09 4.33
CA GLU A 121 -10.31 -1.34 3.11
C GLU A 121 -8.83 -0.95 3.08
N MET A 122 -8.17 -1.22 1.95
CA MET A 122 -6.76 -0.90 1.77
C MET A 122 -6.63 0.54 1.30
N ASP A 123 -6.13 1.41 2.19
CA ASP A 123 -5.87 2.82 1.93
C ASP A 123 -4.35 3.08 1.94
N CYS A 124 -3.67 2.64 0.88
CA CYS A 124 -2.24 2.84 0.72
C CYS A 124 -1.94 3.98 -0.24
N PRO A 125 -0.87 4.77 0.00
CA PRO A 125 -0.47 5.82 -0.92
C PRO A 125 -0.22 5.28 -2.34
N VAL A 126 -0.67 6.01 -3.35
CA VAL A 126 -0.44 5.69 -4.76
C VAL A 126 0.25 6.84 -5.48
N LEU A 127 1.10 6.50 -6.44
CA LEU A 127 1.77 7.43 -7.32
C LEU A 127 1.29 7.18 -8.76
N ASN A 128 0.52 8.12 -9.30
CA ASN A 128 0.03 8.12 -10.68
C ASN A 128 0.24 9.49 -11.29
N ALA A 129 1.51 9.81 -11.55
CA ALA A 129 1.96 11.10 -11.99
C ALA A 129 2.25 11.10 -13.50
N SER A 130 2.18 12.25 -14.12
CA SER A 130 2.49 12.47 -15.53
C SER A 130 3.22 13.79 -15.74
N ALA A 131 3.72 14.01 -16.94
CA ALA A 131 4.30 15.28 -17.33
C ALA A 131 3.87 15.65 -18.75
N THR A 132 3.92 16.93 -19.07
CA THR A 132 3.70 17.43 -20.44
C THR A 132 4.75 18.48 -20.79
N VAL A 133 4.99 18.68 -22.07
CA VAL A 133 5.93 19.67 -22.60
C VAL A 133 5.33 20.40 -23.79
N ALA A 134 5.75 21.65 -23.99
CA ALA A 134 5.49 22.41 -25.20
C ALA A 134 6.73 23.27 -25.51
N ALA A 135 7.00 23.53 -26.77
CA ALA A 135 8.03 24.49 -27.12
C ALA A 135 7.67 25.88 -26.57
N GLY A 136 8.63 26.55 -25.93
CA GLY A 136 8.48 27.92 -25.48
C GLY A 136 8.52 28.92 -26.63
N SER A 137 8.36 30.20 -26.31
CA SER A 137 8.46 31.27 -27.29
C SER A 137 9.89 31.41 -27.82
N CYS A 138 10.02 31.61 -29.13
CA CYS A 138 11.29 31.83 -29.75
C CYS A 138 11.88 33.20 -29.37
N SER A 139 13.18 33.22 -29.07
CA SER A 139 13.97 34.41 -28.84
C SER A 139 15.35 34.23 -29.46
N SER A 140 15.75 35.13 -30.34
CA SER A 140 17.04 35.08 -31.01
C SER A 140 17.37 33.74 -31.68
N GLY A 141 16.38 33.11 -32.33
CA GLY A 141 16.52 31.82 -33.01
C GLY A 141 16.60 30.60 -32.13
N SER A 142 16.22 30.69 -30.85
CA SER A 142 16.17 29.58 -29.90
C SER A 142 14.94 29.62 -29.02
N ALA A 143 14.55 28.49 -28.48
CA ALA A 143 13.46 28.38 -27.52
C ALA A 143 13.80 27.40 -26.38
N ALA A 144 13.40 27.76 -25.17
CA ALA A 144 13.39 26.84 -24.05
C ALA A 144 12.15 25.93 -24.14
N ILE A 145 12.18 24.79 -23.45
CA ILE A 145 11.05 23.86 -23.40
C ILE A 145 10.60 23.71 -21.95
N PRO A 146 9.56 24.45 -21.50
CA PRO A 146 9.01 24.27 -20.17
C PRO A 146 8.39 22.89 -20.03
N VAL A 147 8.57 22.29 -18.85
CA VAL A 147 8.01 21.00 -18.49
C VAL A 147 6.94 21.22 -17.41
N THR A 148 5.74 20.79 -17.69
CA THR A 148 4.64 20.77 -16.70
C THR A 148 4.61 19.41 -16.03
N LEU A 149 4.72 19.38 -14.70
CA LEU A 149 4.70 18.19 -13.87
C LEU A 149 3.31 18.04 -13.24
N ILE A 150 2.68 16.89 -13.41
CA ILE A 150 1.29 16.66 -13.04
C ILE A 150 1.22 15.50 -12.05
N ASN A 151 0.78 15.77 -10.82
CA ASN A 151 0.61 14.78 -9.76
C ASN A 151 -0.83 14.75 -9.21
N THR A 152 -1.81 15.15 -10.03
CA THR A 152 -3.22 15.33 -9.63
C THR A 152 -3.94 14.02 -9.30
N ASN A 153 -3.47 12.90 -9.87
CA ASN A 153 -4.08 11.57 -9.69
C ASN A 153 -3.32 10.70 -8.66
N SER A 154 -2.44 11.32 -7.88
CA SER A 154 -1.67 10.64 -6.84
C SER A 154 -2.16 11.04 -5.46
N THR A 155 -2.12 10.09 -4.51
CA THR A 155 -2.32 10.37 -3.08
C THR A 155 -0.98 10.57 -2.34
N ALA A 156 0.14 10.31 -3.02
CA ALA A 156 1.50 10.57 -2.53
C ALA A 156 2.17 11.69 -3.31
N ALA A 157 3.10 12.43 -2.67
CA ALA A 157 3.97 13.37 -3.35
C ALA A 157 4.91 12.63 -4.32
N GLY A 158 5.21 13.23 -5.49
CA GLY A 158 6.10 12.66 -6.48
C GLY A 158 7.34 13.51 -6.71
N THR A 159 8.53 12.91 -6.61
CA THR A 159 9.79 13.53 -7.02
C THR A 159 10.08 13.16 -8.46
N PHE A 160 9.97 14.14 -9.34
CA PHE A 160 10.21 13.99 -10.78
C PHE A 160 11.69 14.12 -11.10
N THR A 161 12.18 13.22 -11.92
CA THR A 161 13.48 13.33 -12.59
C THR A 161 13.22 13.46 -14.08
N VAL A 162 13.58 14.60 -14.65
CA VAL A 162 13.43 14.87 -16.09
C VAL A 162 14.80 14.88 -16.75
N ARG A 163 14.90 14.22 -17.90
CA ARG A 163 16.12 14.11 -18.70
C ARG A 163 15.83 14.49 -20.14
N TYR A 164 16.80 15.11 -20.81
CA TYR A 164 16.67 15.45 -22.22
C TYR A 164 17.93 15.06 -23.00
N SER A 165 17.75 14.84 -24.29
CA SER A 165 18.81 14.56 -25.27
C SER A 165 18.63 15.45 -26.46
N THR A 166 19.76 15.93 -27.03
CA THR A 166 19.84 16.71 -28.27
C THR A 166 20.65 15.99 -29.36
N ASP A 167 21.05 14.74 -29.10
CA ASP A 167 21.89 13.91 -29.99
C ASP A 167 21.19 12.63 -30.46
N GLY A 168 19.86 12.68 -30.60
CA GLY A 168 19.05 11.55 -31.04
C GLY A 168 18.85 10.44 -29.99
N GLY A 169 19.06 10.76 -28.71
CA GLY A 169 18.88 9.81 -27.61
C GLY A 169 20.14 9.02 -27.23
N SER A 170 21.31 9.40 -27.78
CA SER A 170 22.58 8.75 -27.47
C SER A 170 23.07 9.11 -26.06
N ASN A 171 22.89 10.37 -25.65
CA ASN A 171 23.21 10.85 -24.31
C ASN A 171 22.04 11.65 -23.72
N TYR A 172 21.84 11.54 -22.41
CA TYR A 172 20.79 12.27 -21.70
C TYR A 172 21.39 13.13 -20.60
N THR A 173 21.01 14.41 -20.59
CA THR A 173 21.29 15.35 -19.49
C THR A 173 20.11 15.38 -18.54
N THR A 174 20.38 15.22 -17.24
CA THR A 174 19.35 15.34 -16.19
C THR A 174 19.18 16.80 -15.81
N LEU A 175 17.94 17.28 -15.80
CA LEU A 175 17.56 18.52 -15.14
C LEU A 175 17.60 18.34 -13.61
N THR A 176 17.46 19.44 -12.86
CA THR A 176 17.24 19.32 -11.41
C THR A 176 15.94 18.56 -11.14
N THR A 177 15.92 17.79 -10.05
CA THR A 177 14.68 17.13 -9.62
C THR A 177 13.69 18.14 -9.03
N ALA A 178 12.40 17.88 -9.19
CA ALA A 178 11.33 18.67 -8.60
C ALA A 178 10.31 17.75 -7.88
N THR A 179 9.88 18.16 -6.68
CA THR A 179 8.87 17.43 -5.93
C THR A 179 7.52 18.15 -6.04
N VAL A 180 6.52 17.43 -6.50
CA VAL A 180 5.13 17.91 -6.63
C VAL A 180 4.26 17.19 -5.62
N ALA A 181 3.53 17.93 -4.79
CA ALA A 181 2.63 17.36 -3.80
C ALA A 181 1.48 16.59 -4.46
N ALA A 182 0.88 15.66 -3.71
CA ALA A 182 -0.32 14.95 -4.13
C ALA A 182 -1.43 15.92 -4.55
N GLY A 183 -2.12 15.60 -5.63
CA GLY A 183 -3.21 16.43 -6.14
C GLY A 183 -2.80 17.75 -6.81
N GLN A 184 -1.49 18.00 -7.02
CA GLN A 184 -0.98 19.28 -7.53
C GLN A 184 -0.38 19.16 -8.93
N THR A 185 -0.21 20.32 -9.57
CA THR A 185 0.51 20.49 -10.83
C THR A 185 1.56 21.59 -10.66
N ASP A 186 2.76 21.38 -11.21
CA ASP A 186 3.81 22.38 -11.26
C ASP A 186 4.15 22.69 -12.72
N THR A 187 4.03 23.94 -13.10
CA THR A 187 4.27 24.45 -14.48
C THR A 187 5.55 25.26 -14.62
N SER A 188 6.33 25.43 -13.54
CA SER A 188 7.39 26.44 -13.49
C SER A 188 8.75 25.92 -13.02
N SER A 189 8.83 24.76 -12.39
CA SER A 189 10.06 24.29 -11.75
C SER A 189 11.12 23.82 -12.74
N LEU A 190 10.74 23.24 -13.86
CA LEU A 190 11.66 22.63 -14.80
C LEU A 190 11.50 23.17 -16.21
N SER A 191 12.63 23.42 -16.86
CA SER A 191 12.68 23.78 -18.28
C SER A 191 13.97 23.24 -18.91
N VAL A 192 13.86 22.64 -20.10
CA VAL A 192 15.05 22.36 -20.91
C VAL A 192 15.62 23.69 -21.35
N PRO A 193 16.97 23.93 -21.23
CA PRO A 193 17.61 25.14 -21.69
C PRO A 193 17.29 25.43 -23.16
N ALA A 194 17.33 26.70 -23.54
CA ALA A 194 17.04 27.13 -24.90
C ALA A 194 17.89 26.37 -25.94
N GLN A 195 17.23 25.79 -26.93
CA GLN A 195 17.83 25.07 -28.04
C GLN A 195 17.60 25.84 -29.33
N THR A 196 18.56 25.75 -30.27
CA THR A 196 18.54 26.48 -31.54
C THR A 196 17.53 25.86 -32.51
N HIS A 197 17.16 26.65 -33.53
CA HIS A 197 16.33 26.19 -34.63
C HIS A 197 16.83 24.85 -35.21
N THR A 198 15.92 23.99 -35.61
CA THR A 198 16.11 22.59 -36.09
C THR A 198 16.64 21.58 -35.08
N THR A 199 17.00 21.97 -33.85
CA THR A 199 17.41 20.99 -32.84
C THR A 199 16.25 20.11 -32.48
N GLN A 200 16.43 18.79 -32.59
CA GLN A 200 15.49 17.79 -32.06
C GLN A 200 15.84 17.49 -30.61
N VAL A 201 14.85 17.60 -29.74
CA VAL A 201 15.00 17.34 -28.31
C VAL A 201 14.09 16.16 -27.91
N ILE A 202 14.69 15.10 -27.39
CA ILE A 202 13.97 13.96 -26.82
C ILE A 202 13.91 14.16 -25.30
N ILE A 203 12.73 14.10 -24.72
CA ILE A 203 12.52 14.33 -23.29
C ILE A 203 11.94 13.08 -22.66
N LYS A 204 12.50 12.67 -21.52
CA LYS A 204 12.06 11.56 -20.68
C LYS A 204 11.84 12.02 -19.26
N TYR A 205 10.99 11.30 -18.53
CA TYR A 205 10.80 11.52 -17.11
C TYR A 205 10.60 10.19 -16.36
N SER A 206 10.91 10.22 -15.08
CA SER A 206 10.52 9.20 -14.09
C SER A 206 10.06 9.91 -12.84
N VAL A 207 9.27 9.22 -12.02
CA VAL A 207 8.74 9.76 -10.77
C VAL A 207 8.94 8.76 -9.66
N ALA A 208 9.30 9.22 -8.46
CA ALA A 208 9.46 8.35 -7.29
C ALA A 208 9.00 9.05 -6.00
N ASN A 209 8.57 8.24 -5.04
CA ASN A 209 8.46 8.60 -3.65
C ASN A 209 9.18 7.53 -2.83
N ALA A 210 10.43 7.80 -2.45
CA ALA A 210 11.27 6.83 -1.77
C ALA A 210 10.76 6.48 -0.36
N SER A 211 10.09 7.40 0.33
CA SER A 211 9.54 7.17 1.67
C SER A 211 8.40 6.17 1.68
N GLU A 212 7.64 6.09 0.59
CA GLU A 212 6.50 5.17 0.42
C GLU A 212 6.86 3.95 -0.45
N GLY A 213 8.11 3.86 -0.92
CA GLY A 213 8.55 2.79 -1.81
C GLY A 213 7.89 2.81 -3.19
N LEU A 214 7.37 3.98 -3.62
CA LEU A 214 6.65 4.14 -4.88
C LEU A 214 7.58 4.61 -5.99
N SER A 215 7.40 4.08 -7.20
CA SER A 215 8.13 4.55 -8.39
C SER A 215 7.35 4.29 -9.67
N GLN A 216 7.50 5.19 -10.62
CA GLN A 216 7.10 5.00 -12.02
C GLN A 216 8.35 4.95 -12.89
N SER A 217 8.43 3.94 -13.74
CA SER A 217 9.55 3.74 -14.66
C SER A 217 9.75 4.93 -15.60
N GLU A 218 10.99 5.12 -16.06
CA GLU A 218 11.30 6.17 -17.02
C GLU A 218 10.50 5.96 -18.31
N ALA A 219 9.82 7.01 -18.76
CA ALA A 219 9.05 7.04 -19.98
C ALA A 219 9.48 8.19 -20.89
N THR A 220 9.43 7.99 -22.20
CA THR A 220 9.61 9.07 -23.17
C THR A 220 8.35 9.94 -23.16
N LEU A 221 8.54 11.22 -22.82
CA LEU A 221 7.47 12.20 -22.75
C LEU A 221 7.14 12.74 -24.14
N SER A 222 8.16 13.21 -24.88
CA SER A 222 8.00 13.79 -26.21
C SER A 222 9.31 13.84 -26.95
N THR A 223 9.20 14.01 -28.28
CA THR A 223 10.27 14.47 -29.15
C THR A 223 9.81 15.77 -29.79
N ILE A 224 10.50 16.87 -29.52
CA ILE A 224 10.16 18.21 -30.01
C ILE A 224 11.28 18.70 -30.93
N THR A 225 10.93 19.21 -32.11
CA THR A 225 11.87 19.95 -32.97
C THR A 225 11.67 21.43 -32.74
N ILE A 226 12.72 22.17 -32.45
CA ILE A 226 12.68 23.63 -32.29
C ILE A 226 12.53 24.29 -33.64
N ASP A 227 11.43 25.01 -33.81
CA ASP A 227 11.14 25.76 -35.04
C ASP A 227 11.13 27.27 -34.75
N CYS A 228 12.32 27.83 -34.68
CA CYS A 228 12.54 29.26 -34.47
C CYS A 228 13.26 29.85 -35.72
N GLU A 229 12.47 30.26 -36.70
CA GLU A 229 13.04 30.87 -37.93
C GLU A 229 13.87 32.10 -37.58
N VAL A 230 15.08 32.17 -38.14
CA VAL A 230 15.95 33.35 -38.09
C VAL A 230 15.82 34.09 -39.41
N ILE A 231 15.21 35.27 -39.38
CA ILE A 231 15.18 36.13 -40.56
C ILE A 231 16.60 36.72 -40.74
N SER A 232 17.34 36.23 -41.72
CA SER A 232 18.55 36.87 -42.17
C SER A 232 18.17 38.05 -43.09
N LEU A 233 18.33 39.27 -42.61
CA LEU A 233 18.31 40.45 -43.47
C LEU A 233 19.63 40.50 -44.22
N SER A 234 19.61 40.25 -45.53
CA SER A 234 20.72 40.45 -46.44
C SER A 234 20.81 41.89 -46.93
#